data_613f0489e0f3eebaa16613adc1d0b667
#
_entry.id   613f0489e0f3eebaa16613adc1d0b667
#
_cell.length_a   1.000
_cell.length_b   1.000
_cell.length_c   1.000
_cell.angle_alpha   90.00
_cell.angle_beta   90.00
_cell.angle_gamma   90.00
#
_symmetry.space_group_name_H-M   'P 1'
#
loop_
_entity.id
_entity.type
_entity.pdbx_description
1 polymer ?
#
loop_
_entity_poly.entity_id
_entity_poly.type
_entity_poly.pdbx_seq_one_letter_code
_entity_poly.pdbx_strand_id
1 'polypeptide(L)'
;MTSRPPLPPFTQESAIQKVRLAEDGWNTRNPERVSLAYTVDSRWRNRAEFVTGREQIVAFLARKWTREMDYRLIKELWAFHENRIAVRFAYEFHDDSGNWFRAYGNENWEFDEFGLMYARHASINDLPIAAEQRKFHWPLSRRPDEHRVSQHNRYQFYARRRGVRRRNTADQ
;
A
#
# COMPACT_ATOMS: atom_id res chain seq x y z
N MET A 1 2.77 -27.28 6.17
CA MET A 1 2.20 -25.95 5.76
C MET A 1 3.28 -24.91 5.90
N THR A 2 3.42 -24.03 4.93
CA THR A 2 4.50 -22.99 4.95
C THR A 2 4.01 -21.81 5.76
N SER A 3 4.63 -21.55 6.93
CA SER A 3 4.33 -20.36 7.71
C SER A 3 5.04 -19.13 7.14
N ARG A 4 4.45 -17.93 7.38
CA ARG A 4 4.97 -16.63 6.96
C ARG A 4 5.05 -15.65 8.12
N PRO A 5 6.11 -15.73 8.93
CA PRO A 5 6.32 -14.78 10.01
C PRO A 5 6.41 -13.32 9.51
N PRO A 6 6.14 -12.34 10.39
CA PRO A 6 5.64 -12.50 11.75
C PRO A 6 4.22 -13.09 11.81
N LEU A 7 3.94 -13.84 12.87
CA LEU A 7 2.66 -14.53 13.10
C LEU A 7 1.77 -13.69 14.03
N PRO A 8 0.43 -13.80 13.91
CA PRO A 8 -0.47 -13.22 14.90
C PRO A 8 -0.40 -14.00 16.24
N PRO A 9 -0.79 -13.38 17.38
CA PRO A 9 -1.26 -12.00 17.50
C PRO A 9 -0.12 -11.00 17.30
N PHE A 10 -0.41 -9.90 16.58
CA PHE A 10 0.60 -8.92 16.24
C PHE A 10 0.88 -7.97 17.43
N THR A 11 2.15 -7.57 17.55
CA THR A 11 2.60 -6.41 18.33
C THR A 11 2.81 -5.21 17.39
N GLN A 12 3.03 -4.02 17.95
CA GLN A 12 3.37 -2.83 17.16
C GLN A 12 4.55 -3.11 16.21
N GLU A 13 5.60 -3.71 16.72
CA GLU A 13 6.82 -4.01 15.95
C GLU A 13 6.57 -5.05 14.86
N SER A 14 5.93 -6.17 15.21
CA SER A 14 5.65 -7.23 14.26
C SER A 14 4.64 -6.82 13.18
N ALA A 15 3.66 -5.95 13.51
CA ALA A 15 2.74 -5.38 12.54
C ALA A 15 3.47 -4.45 11.55
N ILE A 16 4.39 -3.59 12.03
CA ILE A 16 5.24 -2.76 11.16
C ILE A 16 6.05 -3.63 10.20
N GLN A 17 6.68 -4.69 10.74
CA GLN A 17 7.45 -5.64 9.93
C GLN A 17 6.57 -6.33 8.87
N LYS A 18 5.36 -6.76 9.25
CA LYS A 18 4.41 -7.41 8.33
C LYS A 18 4.00 -6.48 7.18
N VAL A 19 3.74 -5.21 7.49
CA VAL A 19 3.41 -4.17 6.50
C VAL A 19 4.58 -3.96 5.53
N ARG A 20 5.82 -3.89 6.06
CA ARG A 20 7.02 -3.73 5.23
C ARG A 20 7.24 -4.92 4.29
N LEU A 21 7.08 -6.14 4.78
CA LEU A 21 7.21 -7.35 3.96
C LEU A 21 6.16 -7.40 2.84
N ALA A 22 4.93 -6.94 3.11
CA ALA A 22 3.89 -6.84 2.09
C ALA A 22 4.24 -5.78 1.03
N GLU A 23 4.74 -4.61 1.44
CA GLU A 23 5.23 -3.58 0.53
C GLU A 23 6.35 -4.12 -0.37
N ASP A 24 7.36 -4.76 0.22
CA ASP A 24 8.49 -5.34 -0.50
C ASP A 24 8.02 -6.40 -1.51
N GLY A 25 7.09 -7.27 -1.12
CA GLY A 25 6.51 -8.27 -2.00
C GLY A 25 5.80 -7.66 -3.21
N TRP A 26 4.94 -6.69 -2.99
CA TRP A 26 4.21 -6.01 -4.08
C TRP A 26 5.14 -5.21 -5.00
N ASN A 27 6.18 -4.59 -4.47
CA ASN A 27 7.19 -3.88 -5.27
C ASN A 27 8.02 -4.80 -6.18
N THR A 28 8.00 -6.12 -5.97
CA THR A 28 8.60 -7.08 -6.91
C THR A 28 7.84 -7.15 -8.23
N ARG A 29 6.56 -6.80 -8.23
CA ARG A 29 5.63 -6.94 -9.36
C ARG A 29 5.59 -8.37 -9.92
N ASN A 30 5.80 -9.35 -9.06
CA ASN A 30 5.75 -10.78 -9.40
C ASN A 30 4.45 -11.39 -8.83
N PRO A 31 3.44 -11.68 -9.69
CA PRO A 31 2.14 -12.18 -9.25
C PRO A 31 2.22 -13.49 -8.46
N GLU A 32 3.02 -14.43 -8.93
CA GLU A 32 3.18 -15.74 -8.31
C GLU A 32 3.79 -15.60 -6.92
N ARG A 33 4.88 -14.83 -6.80
CA ARG A 33 5.54 -14.57 -5.52
C ARG A 33 4.61 -13.90 -4.52
N VAL A 34 3.86 -12.88 -4.94
CA VAL A 34 2.91 -12.15 -4.08
C VAL A 34 1.79 -13.07 -3.63
N SER A 35 1.26 -13.93 -4.51
CA SER A 35 0.14 -14.83 -4.19
C SER A 35 0.46 -15.78 -3.03
N LEU A 36 1.73 -16.13 -2.83
CA LEU A 36 2.16 -17.02 -1.76
C LEU A 36 2.00 -16.43 -0.34
N ALA A 37 1.79 -15.12 -0.21
CA ALA A 37 1.51 -14.47 1.07
C ALA A 37 0.05 -14.64 1.53
N TYR A 38 -0.79 -15.22 0.68
CA TYR A 38 -2.23 -15.38 0.89
C TYR A 38 -2.60 -16.86 1.06
N THR A 39 -3.71 -17.12 1.76
CA THR A 39 -4.26 -18.47 1.82
C THR A 39 -4.73 -18.95 0.44
N VAL A 40 -4.87 -20.25 0.25
CA VAL A 40 -5.31 -20.83 -1.05
C VAL A 40 -6.71 -20.36 -1.44
N ASP A 41 -7.53 -20.01 -0.46
CA ASP A 41 -8.93 -19.57 -0.57
C ASP A 41 -9.12 -18.08 -0.17
N SER A 42 -8.04 -17.32 -0.13
CA SER A 42 -8.06 -15.91 0.27
C SER A 42 -9.10 -15.10 -0.50
N ARG A 43 -9.76 -14.18 0.20
CA ARG A 43 -10.82 -13.35 -0.36
C ARG A 43 -10.41 -11.88 -0.38
N TRP A 44 -10.47 -11.27 -1.56
CA TRP A 44 -10.18 -9.87 -1.75
C TRP A 44 -11.40 -9.09 -2.23
N ARG A 45 -11.46 -7.85 -1.83
CA ARG A 45 -12.11 -6.78 -2.57
C ARG A 45 -11.03 -5.73 -2.89
N ASN A 46 -10.79 -5.52 -4.17
CA ASN A 46 -9.89 -4.45 -4.63
C ASN A 46 -10.69 -3.45 -5.46
N ARG A 47 -10.90 -2.24 -4.92
CA ARG A 47 -11.88 -1.28 -5.48
C ARG A 47 -13.27 -1.92 -5.51
N ALA A 48 -13.82 -2.18 -6.70
CA ALA A 48 -15.10 -2.86 -6.92
C ALA A 48 -14.95 -4.32 -7.42
N GLU A 49 -13.71 -4.81 -7.57
CA GLU A 49 -13.46 -6.18 -8.05
C GLU A 49 -13.29 -7.14 -6.87
N PHE A 50 -13.97 -8.28 -6.93
CA PHE A 50 -13.86 -9.36 -5.96
C PHE A 50 -13.00 -10.48 -6.53
N VAL A 51 -12.04 -10.96 -5.74
CA VAL A 51 -11.05 -11.96 -6.14
C VAL A 51 -11.01 -13.05 -5.09
N THR A 52 -11.05 -14.31 -5.50
CA THR A 52 -11.03 -15.46 -4.60
C THR A 52 -9.94 -16.45 -5.00
N GLY A 53 -9.06 -16.79 -4.05
CA GLY A 53 -8.01 -17.79 -4.21
C GLY A 53 -6.79 -17.30 -4.97
N ARG A 54 -5.69 -18.04 -4.81
CA ARG A 54 -4.38 -17.67 -5.38
C ARG A 54 -4.38 -17.56 -6.90
N GLU A 55 -5.12 -18.44 -7.59
CA GLU A 55 -5.18 -18.40 -9.05
C GLU A 55 -5.76 -17.07 -9.56
N GLN A 56 -6.88 -16.64 -8.98
CA GLN A 56 -7.48 -15.35 -9.32
C GLN A 56 -6.61 -14.17 -8.89
N ILE A 57 -5.89 -14.28 -7.76
CA ILE A 57 -4.92 -13.27 -7.31
C ILE A 57 -3.80 -13.11 -8.34
N VAL A 58 -3.22 -14.19 -8.83
CA VAL A 58 -2.18 -14.16 -9.87
C VAL A 58 -2.71 -13.50 -11.14
N ALA A 59 -3.88 -13.90 -11.62
CA ALA A 59 -4.51 -13.31 -12.80
C ALA A 59 -4.79 -11.81 -12.63
N PHE A 60 -5.30 -11.41 -11.47
CA PHE A 60 -5.52 -9.99 -11.14
C PHE A 60 -4.22 -9.19 -11.16
N LEU A 61 -3.18 -9.67 -10.49
CA LEU A 61 -1.89 -8.97 -10.40
C LEU A 61 -1.16 -8.90 -11.75
N ALA A 62 -1.28 -9.95 -12.57
CA ALA A 62 -0.72 -9.93 -13.93
C ALA A 62 -1.36 -8.82 -14.78
N ARG A 63 -2.70 -8.69 -14.75
CA ARG A 63 -3.40 -7.60 -15.44
C ARG A 63 -3.02 -6.23 -14.88
N LYS A 64 -2.92 -6.12 -13.56
CA LYS A 64 -2.57 -4.88 -12.88
C LYS A 64 -1.22 -4.36 -13.36
N TRP A 65 -0.15 -5.16 -13.27
CA TRP A 65 1.20 -4.70 -13.59
C TRP A 65 1.52 -4.66 -15.09
N THR A 66 0.66 -5.22 -15.93
CA THR A 66 0.68 -4.94 -17.38
C THR A 66 0.17 -3.53 -17.69
N ARG A 67 -0.80 -3.03 -16.93
CA ARG A 67 -1.41 -1.70 -17.12
C ARG A 67 -0.72 -0.60 -16.31
N GLU A 68 -0.19 -0.92 -15.15
CA GLU A 68 0.42 0.01 -14.22
C GLU A 68 1.96 -0.13 -14.30
N MET A 69 2.56 0.61 -15.22
CA MET A 69 3.99 0.57 -15.51
C MET A 69 4.77 1.44 -14.53
N ASP A 70 6.05 1.12 -14.33
CA ASP A 70 6.94 1.83 -13.38
C ASP A 70 6.40 1.93 -11.96
N TYR A 71 5.62 0.93 -11.56
CA TYR A 71 4.92 0.85 -10.29
C TYR A 71 5.87 0.89 -9.09
N ARG A 72 5.61 1.81 -8.15
CA ARG A 72 6.31 1.95 -6.87
C ARG A 72 5.29 2.21 -5.77
N LEU A 73 5.37 1.43 -4.71
CA LEU A 73 4.39 1.40 -3.62
C LEU A 73 5.06 1.74 -2.29
N ILE A 74 4.38 2.54 -1.48
CA ILE A 74 4.67 2.76 -0.06
C ILE A 74 3.45 2.36 0.76
N LYS A 75 3.67 1.58 1.83
CA LYS A 75 2.67 1.21 2.82
C LYS A 75 3.05 1.71 4.22
N GLU A 76 2.03 2.04 5.00
CA GLU A 76 2.17 2.50 6.38
C GLU A 76 1.17 1.77 7.28
N LEU A 77 1.66 1.25 8.41
CA LEU A 77 0.78 0.74 9.46
C LEU A 77 -0.10 1.87 9.98
N TRP A 78 -1.42 1.68 9.94
CA TRP A 78 -2.37 2.61 10.55
C TRP A 78 -2.83 2.15 11.93
N ALA A 79 -3.25 0.89 12.03
CA ALA A 79 -3.68 0.26 13.27
C ALA A 79 -3.55 -1.26 13.16
N PHE A 80 -3.56 -1.95 14.30
CA PHE A 80 -3.60 -3.41 14.35
C PHE A 80 -4.35 -3.88 15.60
N HIS A 81 -4.90 -5.09 15.53
CA HIS A 81 -5.51 -5.77 16.66
C HIS A 81 -5.54 -7.27 16.40
N GLU A 82 -4.98 -8.08 17.32
CA GLU A 82 -4.93 -9.53 17.19
C GLU A 82 -4.31 -9.99 15.86
N ASN A 83 -5.11 -10.56 14.95
CA ASN A 83 -4.72 -11.00 13.63
C ASN A 83 -5.07 -10.01 12.51
N ARG A 84 -5.41 -8.77 12.84
CA ARG A 84 -5.86 -7.74 11.91
C ARG A 84 -4.87 -6.60 11.82
N ILE A 85 -4.67 -6.11 10.59
CA ILE A 85 -3.84 -4.93 10.32
C ILE A 85 -4.59 -4.00 9.36
N ALA A 86 -4.66 -2.72 9.73
CA ALA A 86 -5.14 -1.65 8.88
C ALA A 86 -3.95 -0.85 8.33
N VAL A 87 -3.96 -0.58 7.03
CA VAL A 87 -2.85 0.01 6.29
C VAL A 87 -3.32 1.21 5.48
N ARG A 88 -2.52 2.27 5.48
CA ARG A 88 -2.59 3.33 4.45
C ARG A 88 -1.47 3.13 3.45
N PHE A 89 -1.73 3.43 2.19
CA PHE A 89 -0.72 3.31 1.15
C PHE A 89 -0.88 4.35 0.05
N ALA A 90 0.20 4.55 -0.69
CA ALA A 90 0.20 5.27 -1.95
C ALA A 90 1.12 4.54 -2.93
N TYR A 91 0.79 4.60 -4.22
CA TYR A 91 1.68 4.13 -5.27
C TYR A 91 1.62 5.04 -6.50
N GLU A 92 2.72 5.09 -7.23
CA GLU A 92 2.83 5.80 -8.49
C GLU A 92 3.01 4.81 -9.63
N PHE A 93 2.42 5.12 -10.77
CA PHE A 93 2.52 4.35 -12.00
C PHE A 93 2.17 5.23 -13.20
N HIS A 94 2.49 4.77 -14.40
CA HIS A 94 1.95 5.33 -15.62
C HIS A 94 1.24 4.26 -16.46
N ASP A 95 0.32 4.69 -17.32
CA ASP A 95 -0.34 3.83 -18.30
C ASP A 95 0.54 3.68 -19.56
N ASP A 96 0.06 2.92 -20.56
CA ASP A 96 0.74 2.69 -21.82
C ASP A 96 0.83 3.94 -22.72
N SER A 97 0.06 4.97 -22.42
CA SER A 97 0.09 6.28 -23.08
C SER A 97 1.01 7.27 -22.40
N GLY A 98 1.68 6.88 -21.30
CA GLY A 98 2.59 7.72 -20.55
C GLY A 98 1.91 8.68 -19.56
N ASN A 99 0.62 8.52 -19.30
CA ASN A 99 -0.10 9.31 -18.29
C ASN A 99 0.25 8.81 -16.89
N TRP A 100 0.72 9.72 -16.04
CA TRP A 100 1.09 9.40 -14.67
C TRP A 100 -0.07 9.53 -13.70
N PHE A 101 -0.08 8.64 -12.71
CA PHE A 101 -1.06 8.61 -11.63
C PHE A 101 -0.36 8.42 -10.28
N ARG A 102 -0.95 9.01 -9.24
CA ARG A 102 -0.70 8.63 -7.86
C ARG A 102 -1.99 8.11 -7.26
N ALA A 103 -1.97 6.85 -6.86
CA ALA A 103 -3.10 6.22 -6.20
C ALA A 103 -2.94 6.32 -4.68
N TYR A 104 -4.03 6.62 -3.98
CA TYR A 104 -4.13 6.65 -2.53
C TYR A 104 -5.11 5.59 -2.08
N GLY A 105 -4.73 4.81 -1.07
CA GLY A 105 -5.59 3.74 -0.60
C GLY A 105 -5.52 3.50 0.89
N ASN A 106 -6.57 2.84 1.35
CA ASN A 106 -6.67 2.24 2.67
C ASN A 106 -7.05 0.78 2.48
N GLU A 107 -6.44 -0.09 3.24
CA GLU A 107 -6.78 -1.51 3.19
C GLU A 107 -6.80 -2.14 4.58
N ASN A 108 -7.62 -3.16 4.73
CA ASN A 108 -7.76 -3.97 5.92
C ASN A 108 -7.38 -5.40 5.61
N TRP A 109 -6.58 -5.99 6.50
CA TRP A 109 -6.06 -7.34 6.38
C TRP A 109 -6.49 -8.21 7.55
N GLU A 110 -6.73 -9.48 7.27
CA GLU A 110 -6.91 -10.52 8.28
C GLU A 110 -6.02 -11.71 7.96
N PHE A 111 -5.36 -12.27 8.98
CA PHE A 111 -4.37 -13.33 8.84
C PHE A 111 -4.81 -14.60 9.60
N ASP A 112 -4.44 -15.76 9.05
CA ASP A 112 -4.53 -17.03 9.76
C ASP A 112 -3.38 -17.21 10.77
N GLU A 113 -3.40 -18.29 11.52
CA GLU A 113 -2.38 -18.64 12.53
C GLU A 113 -0.98 -18.86 11.94
N PHE A 114 -0.87 -19.14 10.64
CA PHE A 114 0.38 -19.33 9.91
C PHE A 114 0.91 -18.03 9.31
N GLY A 115 0.26 -16.92 9.53
CA GLY A 115 0.66 -15.61 9.01
C GLY A 115 0.34 -15.42 7.52
N LEU A 116 -0.55 -16.21 6.95
CA LEU A 116 -1.08 -16.02 5.60
C LEU A 116 -2.33 -15.14 5.65
N MET A 117 -2.46 -14.22 4.70
CA MET A 117 -3.61 -13.33 4.63
C MET A 117 -4.79 -14.04 3.96
N TYR A 118 -5.90 -14.19 4.69
CA TYR A 118 -7.11 -14.81 4.16
C TYR A 118 -8.17 -13.81 3.71
N ALA A 119 -8.08 -12.56 4.15
CA ALA A 119 -8.97 -11.49 3.72
C ALA A 119 -8.20 -10.17 3.49
N ARG A 120 -8.51 -9.51 2.39
CA ARG A 120 -7.95 -8.19 2.05
C ARG A 120 -9.03 -7.33 1.40
N HIS A 121 -9.31 -6.18 1.99
CA HIS A 121 -10.25 -5.21 1.45
C HIS A 121 -9.51 -3.89 1.22
N ALA A 122 -9.46 -3.42 -0.03
CA ALA A 122 -8.77 -2.20 -0.42
C ALA A 122 -9.70 -1.23 -1.14
N SER A 123 -9.77 0.00 -0.62
CA SER A 123 -10.41 1.14 -1.27
C SER A 123 -9.33 2.07 -1.80
N ILE A 124 -9.40 2.43 -3.08
CA ILE A 124 -8.31 3.13 -3.79
C ILE A 124 -8.90 4.21 -4.68
N ASN A 125 -8.29 5.40 -4.63
CA ASN A 125 -8.59 6.53 -5.50
C ASN A 125 -7.35 6.92 -6.30
N ASP A 126 -7.50 7.10 -7.61
CA ASP A 126 -6.43 7.54 -8.49
C ASP A 126 -6.50 9.06 -8.68
N LEU A 127 -5.34 9.70 -8.61
CA LEU A 127 -5.12 11.10 -8.92
C LEU A 127 -4.22 11.19 -10.15
N PRO A 128 -4.69 11.72 -11.28
CA PRO A 128 -3.79 12.07 -12.39
C PRO A 128 -2.78 13.12 -11.93
N ILE A 129 -1.50 12.91 -12.28
CA ILE A 129 -0.41 13.82 -11.97
C ILE A 129 0.43 14.08 -13.22
N ALA A 130 1.15 15.20 -13.24
CA ALA A 130 2.20 15.41 -14.23
C ALA A 130 3.45 14.58 -13.86
N ALA A 131 4.28 14.23 -14.84
CA ALA A 131 5.50 13.45 -14.61
C ALA A 131 6.44 14.14 -13.59
N GLU A 132 6.50 15.47 -13.60
CA GLU A 132 7.32 16.29 -12.71
C GLU A 132 6.79 16.30 -11.27
N GLN A 133 5.55 15.90 -11.04
CA GLN A 133 4.93 15.80 -9.72
C GLN A 133 5.20 14.45 -9.03
N ARG A 134 5.90 13.53 -9.70
CA ARG A 134 6.29 12.25 -9.12
C ARG A 134 7.16 12.45 -7.87
N LYS A 135 6.95 11.56 -6.90
CA LYS A 135 7.70 11.55 -5.63
C LYS A 135 8.50 10.25 -5.41
N PHE A 136 8.15 9.19 -6.14
CA PHE A 136 8.73 7.85 -5.96
C PHE A 136 9.77 7.60 -7.05
N HIS A 137 11.05 7.85 -6.73
CA HIS A 137 12.15 7.86 -7.70
C HIS A 137 13.22 6.78 -7.46
N TRP A 138 13.06 5.90 -6.45
CA TRP A 138 14.02 4.81 -6.27
C TRP A 138 13.99 3.82 -7.46
N PRO A 139 15.08 3.06 -7.71
CA PRO A 139 15.08 2.01 -8.73
C PRO A 139 13.94 1.03 -8.51
N LEU A 140 13.36 0.51 -9.60
CA LEU A 140 12.27 -0.47 -9.51
C LEU A 140 12.64 -1.64 -8.60
N SER A 141 11.68 -2.12 -7.81
CA SER A 141 11.76 -3.15 -6.79
C SER A 141 11.69 -2.57 -5.37
N ARG A 142 12.40 -3.14 -4.41
CA ARG A 142 12.33 -2.80 -2.99
C ARG A 142 12.64 -1.32 -2.75
N ARG A 143 11.79 -0.65 -1.97
CA ARG A 143 12.03 0.73 -1.53
C ARG A 143 13.25 0.78 -0.58
N PRO A 144 14.21 1.71 -0.77
CA PRO A 144 15.30 1.92 0.18
C PRO A 144 14.81 2.27 1.59
N ASP A 145 15.52 1.83 2.61
CA ASP A 145 15.10 2.02 4.02
C ASP A 145 15.15 3.49 4.45
N GLU A 146 16.08 4.27 3.89
CA GLU A 146 16.20 5.71 4.10
C GLU A 146 15.06 6.51 3.48
N HIS A 147 14.32 5.95 2.52
CA HIS A 147 13.15 6.55 1.92
C HIS A 147 11.93 6.40 2.85
N ARG A 148 11.80 7.32 3.81
CA ARG A 148 10.82 7.23 4.90
C ARG A 148 9.40 7.52 4.46
N VAL A 149 8.47 6.65 4.87
CA VAL A 149 7.02 6.79 4.65
C VAL A 149 6.46 8.09 5.26
N SER A 150 6.95 8.47 6.44
CA SER A 150 6.46 9.62 7.20
C SER A 150 6.65 10.97 6.50
N GLN A 151 7.64 11.09 5.61
CA GLN A 151 7.87 12.32 4.85
C GLN A 151 6.86 12.50 3.71
N HIS A 152 6.33 11.41 3.14
CA HIS A 152 5.38 11.46 2.02
C HIS A 152 3.94 11.62 2.49
N ASN A 153 3.56 10.98 3.59
CA ASN A 153 2.20 11.06 4.13
C ASN A 153 1.93 12.37 4.91
N ARG A 154 2.92 12.93 5.60
CA ARG A 154 2.75 14.21 6.30
C ARG A 154 2.49 15.37 5.35
N TYR A 155 3.07 15.39 4.15
CA TYR A 155 2.83 16.46 3.18
C TYR A 155 1.42 16.45 2.58
N GLN A 156 0.75 15.31 2.54
CA GLN A 156 -0.58 15.18 1.93
C GLN A 156 -1.72 15.62 2.85
N PHE A 157 -1.55 15.43 4.18
CA PHE A 157 -2.59 15.80 5.15
C PHE A 157 -2.41 17.18 5.79
N TYR A 158 -1.21 17.76 5.74
CA TYR A 158 -0.89 19.03 6.40
C TYR A 158 -0.62 20.21 5.44
N ALA A 159 -0.65 20.04 4.14
CA ALA A 159 -0.42 21.10 3.16
C ALA A 159 -1.50 22.21 3.18
N ARG A 160 -2.60 22.04 3.92
CA ARG A 160 -3.69 23.04 4.05
C ARG A 160 -3.66 23.89 5.31
N ARG A 161 -2.61 23.85 6.14
CA ARG A 161 -2.50 24.70 7.34
C ARG A 161 -1.47 25.83 7.25
N ARG A 162 -1.14 26.34 6.07
CA ARG A 162 -0.46 27.63 5.94
C ARG A 162 -1.42 28.63 5.31
N GLY A 163 -2.25 29.29 6.15
CA GLY A 163 -3.17 30.33 5.64
C GLY A 163 -4.10 30.95 6.67
N VAL A 164 -3.78 30.88 7.97
CA VAL A 164 -4.46 31.76 8.95
C VAL A 164 -3.39 32.62 9.62
N ARG A 165 -3.08 33.73 9.00
CA ARG A 165 -2.46 34.87 9.71
C ARG A 165 -3.46 35.33 10.77
N ARG A 166 -3.16 35.11 12.04
CA ARG A 166 -3.77 35.87 13.12
C ARG A 166 -3.38 37.32 12.91
N ARG A 167 -4.33 38.16 12.53
CA ARG A 167 -4.19 39.62 12.71
C ARG A 167 -4.21 39.87 14.20
N ASN A 168 -3.07 40.20 14.77
CA ASN A 168 -3.02 40.92 16.05
C ASN A 168 -3.65 42.27 15.81
N THR A 169 -4.81 42.52 16.37
CA THR A 169 -5.29 43.87 16.69
C THR A 169 -4.85 44.15 18.12
N ALA A 170 -3.65 44.70 18.25
CA ALA A 170 -3.33 45.62 19.35
C ALA A 170 -3.69 47.02 18.82
N ASP A 171 -4.45 47.71 19.60
CA ASP A 171 -4.57 49.16 19.84
C ASP A 171 -6.03 49.59 19.93
N GLN A 172 -6.43 49.89 21.07
CA GLN A 172 -6.96 51.09 21.77
C GLN A 172 -7.81 50.69 22.95
#